data_1ec6947114f7b509d78a48e0edfebc63
#
_entry.id   1ec6947114f7b509d78a48e0edfebc63
#
_cell.length_a   1.000
_cell.length_b   1.000
_cell.length_c   1.000
_cell.angle_alpha   90.00
_cell.angle_beta   90.00
_cell.angle_gamma   90.00
#
_symmetry.space_group_name_H-M   'P 1'
#
loop_
_entity.id
_entity.type
_entity.pdbx_description
1 polymer ?
#
loop_
_entity_poly.entity_id
_entity_poly.type
_entity_poly.pdbx_seq_one_letter_code
_entity_poly.pdbx_strand_id
1 'polypeptide(L)'
;MTHRQNFASLSSGTDYEQLANRFRPIFERIAEGAIKRERTRTLPHEPIEWLKKAGFGAVRVPVESGGAGASLPQLVQLLIELAAADSNVPQALRGHFAFVEDRLNAQPGPQRDIWFKRFVAGETFGNAWTEVGEVKIGDVITQVSPKDGRWALNGHKYYSTGSIFADWIDVYARRADNGADVIAAVHTAQPGVTLHDDWDGFGQRTTGSGTSIFTDAVVEADDVFDFSTRFKYQTAFYQLVHLATLAGIARAAERDVAQQVAGRKRIFSTGNAPLA
;
A
#
# COMPACT_ATOMS: atom_id res chain seq x y z
N MET A 1 41.35 -3.77 -0.38
CA MET A 1 40.82 -3.93 -1.76
C MET A 1 39.30 -3.81 -1.66
N THR A 2 38.77 -2.66 -2.00
CA THR A 2 37.37 -2.28 -1.86
C THR A 2 36.59 -2.77 -3.08
N HIS A 3 35.73 -3.74 -2.90
CA HIS A 3 34.76 -4.14 -3.93
C HIS A 3 33.74 -3.00 -4.15
N ARG A 4 33.99 -2.15 -5.14
CA ARG A 4 32.95 -1.35 -5.76
C ARG A 4 32.09 -2.29 -6.60
N GLN A 5 30.92 -2.69 -6.11
CA GLN A 5 29.90 -3.31 -6.95
C GLN A 5 29.43 -2.28 -7.98
N ASN A 6 29.61 -2.61 -9.24
CA ASN A 6 29.21 -1.82 -10.39
C ASN A 6 27.67 -1.85 -10.51
N PHE A 7 27.00 -0.76 -10.15
CA PHE A 7 25.56 -0.54 -10.35
C PHE A 7 25.18 -0.22 -11.82
N ALA A 8 26.08 -0.49 -12.76
CA ALA A 8 25.93 -0.10 -14.17
C ALA A 8 25.16 -1.11 -15.05
N SER A 9 24.47 -2.13 -14.49
CA SER A 9 23.72 -3.12 -15.28
C SER A 9 22.22 -3.22 -14.95
N LEU A 10 21.61 -2.15 -14.42
CA LEU A 10 20.15 -2.02 -14.28
C LEU A 10 19.59 -1.06 -15.33
N SER A 11 19.96 -1.24 -16.59
CA SER A 11 19.43 -0.45 -17.70
C SER A 11 18.65 -1.32 -18.66
N SER A 12 17.37 -1.46 -18.43
CA SER A 12 16.27 -1.53 -19.41
C SER A 12 14.92 -1.44 -18.67
N GLY A 13 14.83 -0.58 -17.66
CA GLY A 13 13.55 -0.21 -17.09
C GLY A 13 12.79 0.67 -18.07
N THR A 14 11.48 0.46 -18.18
CA THR A 14 10.54 1.37 -18.83
C THR A 14 10.90 2.80 -18.47
N ASP A 15 10.99 3.71 -19.45
CA ASP A 15 11.18 5.13 -19.17
C ASP A 15 10.12 5.60 -18.19
N TYR A 16 10.55 6.34 -17.15
CA TYR A 16 9.63 6.80 -16.11
C TYR A 16 8.46 7.60 -16.69
N GLU A 17 8.72 8.47 -17.65
CA GLU A 17 7.68 9.29 -18.28
C GLU A 17 6.64 8.43 -19.02
N GLN A 18 7.07 7.40 -19.74
CA GLN A 18 6.13 6.45 -20.36
C GLN A 18 5.28 5.74 -19.32
N LEU A 19 5.90 5.30 -18.21
CA LEU A 19 5.19 4.63 -17.13
C LEU A 19 4.21 5.59 -16.45
N ALA A 20 4.64 6.79 -16.08
CA ALA A 20 3.84 7.78 -15.38
C ALA A 20 2.65 8.27 -16.22
N ASN A 21 2.86 8.46 -17.52
CA ASN A 21 1.81 8.90 -18.45
C ASN A 21 0.63 7.91 -18.54
N ARG A 22 0.80 6.64 -18.18
CA ARG A 22 -0.31 5.69 -18.07
C ARG A 22 -1.24 6.00 -16.91
N PHE A 23 -0.72 6.60 -15.83
CA PHE A 23 -1.45 6.79 -14.57
C PHE A 23 -1.84 8.25 -14.31
N ARG A 24 -1.14 9.23 -14.87
CA ARG A 24 -1.41 10.66 -14.66
C ARG A 24 -2.87 11.06 -14.93
N PRO A 25 -3.55 10.60 -16.01
CA PRO A 25 -4.96 10.91 -16.19
C PRO A 25 -5.85 10.37 -15.07
N ILE A 26 -5.46 9.23 -14.47
CA ILE A 26 -6.17 8.66 -13.31
C ILE A 26 -5.89 9.50 -12.07
N PHE A 27 -4.64 9.92 -11.85
CA PHE A 27 -4.28 10.78 -10.73
C PHE A 27 -5.01 12.14 -10.79
N GLU A 28 -5.13 12.74 -11.97
CA GLU A 28 -5.92 13.96 -12.19
C GLU A 28 -7.37 13.76 -11.80
N ARG A 29 -7.99 12.68 -12.27
CA ARG A 29 -9.36 12.30 -11.90
C ARG A 29 -9.53 12.04 -10.41
N ILE A 30 -8.53 11.45 -9.75
CA ILE A 30 -8.52 11.25 -8.28
C ILE A 30 -8.49 12.60 -7.57
N ALA A 31 -7.66 13.55 -8.03
CA ALA A 31 -7.51 14.87 -7.45
C ALA A 31 -8.82 15.68 -7.48
N GLU A 32 -9.60 15.60 -8.55
CA GLU A 32 -10.90 16.31 -8.68
C GLU A 32 -11.84 16.04 -7.50
N GLY A 33 -11.84 14.82 -6.96
CA GLY A 33 -12.71 14.43 -5.85
C GLY A 33 -12.07 14.47 -4.47
N ALA A 34 -10.77 14.70 -4.34
CA ALA A 34 -10.01 14.52 -3.10
C ALA A 34 -10.52 15.38 -1.94
N ILE A 35 -10.72 16.69 -2.16
CA ILE A 35 -11.23 17.62 -1.14
C ILE A 35 -12.62 17.21 -0.64
N LYS A 36 -13.48 16.76 -1.56
CA LYS A 36 -14.82 16.30 -1.19
C LYS A 36 -14.75 15.06 -0.32
N ARG A 37 -13.98 14.06 -0.73
CA ARG A 37 -13.77 12.81 0.04
C ARG A 37 -13.26 13.11 1.44
N GLU A 38 -12.22 13.96 1.56
CA GLU A 38 -11.67 14.34 2.87
C GLU A 38 -12.70 15.02 3.76
N ARG A 39 -13.47 16.00 3.24
CA ARG A 39 -14.48 16.72 4.01
C ARG A 39 -15.65 15.86 4.48
N THR A 40 -16.10 14.96 3.63
CA THR A 40 -17.24 14.08 3.90
C THR A 40 -16.85 12.73 4.49
N ARG A 41 -15.54 12.45 4.64
CA ARG A 41 -14.99 11.16 5.04
C ARG A 41 -15.50 10.02 4.13
N THR A 42 -15.57 10.28 2.83
CA THR A 42 -15.98 9.27 1.85
C THR A 42 -14.77 8.42 1.46
N LEU A 43 -14.84 7.11 1.69
CA LEU A 43 -13.76 6.17 1.35
C LEU A 43 -13.50 6.14 -0.17
N PRO A 44 -12.21 6.07 -0.62
CA PRO A 44 -11.81 6.14 -2.01
C PRO A 44 -11.95 4.80 -2.77
N HIS A 45 -13.10 4.12 -2.65
CA HIS A 45 -13.35 2.86 -3.36
C HIS A 45 -13.16 3.00 -4.87
N GLU A 46 -13.80 3.99 -5.49
CA GLU A 46 -13.67 4.21 -6.94
C GLU A 46 -12.24 4.57 -7.37
N PRO A 47 -11.52 5.51 -6.72
CA PRO A 47 -10.11 5.77 -6.98
C PRO A 47 -9.25 4.52 -6.98
N ILE A 48 -9.41 3.66 -5.99
CA ILE A 48 -8.64 2.40 -5.90
C ILE A 48 -9.03 1.45 -7.02
N GLU A 49 -10.31 1.32 -7.36
CA GLU A 49 -10.76 0.51 -8.49
C GLU A 49 -10.22 1.01 -9.84
N TRP A 50 -10.10 2.33 -10.05
CA TRP A 50 -9.48 2.84 -11.28
C TRP A 50 -8.00 2.46 -11.37
N LEU A 51 -7.28 2.52 -10.26
CA LEU A 51 -5.88 2.11 -10.17
C LEU A 51 -5.71 0.60 -10.38
N LYS A 52 -6.58 -0.23 -9.78
CA LYS A 52 -6.60 -1.68 -9.98
C LYS A 52 -6.77 -2.03 -11.46
N LYS A 53 -7.79 -1.46 -12.11
CA LYS A 53 -8.09 -1.68 -13.53
C LYS A 53 -6.97 -1.23 -14.46
N ALA A 54 -6.22 -0.19 -14.09
CA ALA A 54 -5.06 0.29 -14.83
C ALA A 54 -3.78 -0.52 -14.61
N GLY A 55 -3.80 -1.50 -13.68
CA GLY A 55 -2.65 -2.33 -13.33
C GLY A 55 -1.61 -1.61 -12.46
N PHE A 56 -2.02 -0.58 -11.72
CA PHE A 56 -1.11 0.17 -10.85
C PHE A 56 -0.49 -0.71 -9.77
N GLY A 57 -1.26 -1.66 -9.22
CA GLY A 57 -0.76 -2.63 -8.25
C GLY A 57 0.37 -3.52 -8.76
N ALA A 58 0.45 -3.75 -10.08
CA ALA A 58 1.46 -4.61 -10.70
C ALA A 58 2.67 -3.85 -11.27
N VAL A 59 2.84 -2.54 -10.97
CA VAL A 59 3.94 -1.75 -11.58
C VAL A 59 5.32 -2.29 -11.25
N ARG A 60 5.51 -2.91 -10.08
CA ARG A 60 6.76 -3.51 -9.64
C ARG A 60 6.98 -4.93 -10.16
N VAL A 61 5.90 -5.64 -10.51
CA VAL A 61 5.98 -7.01 -11.03
C VAL A 61 6.83 -7.04 -12.30
N PRO A 62 7.74 -8.02 -12.45
CA PRO A 62 8.60 -8.14 -13.63
C PRO A 62 7.82 -8.18 -14.94
N VAL A 63 8.41 -7.64 -16.01
CA VAL A 63 7.78 -7.59 -17.34
C VAL A 63 7.48 -8.99 -17.87
N GLU A 64 8.39 -9.94 -17.68
CA GLU A 64 8.21 -11.34 -18.06
C GLU A 64 7.05 -12.03 -17.32
N SER A 65 6.62 -11.47 -16.18
CA SER A 65 5.45 -11.93 -15.42
C SER A 65 4.19 -11.10 -15.68
N GLY A 66 4.24 -10.17 -16.65
CA GLY A 66 3.10 -9.36 -17.07
C GLY A 66 2.96 -8.00 -16.36
N GLY A 67 3.89 -7.63 -15.50
CA GLY A 67 3.93 -6.32 -14.85
C GLY A 67 4.66 -5.25 -15.66
N ALA A 68 4.93 -4.09 -15.04
CA ALA A 68 5.65 -3.01 -15.70
C ALA A 68 7.16 -3.02 -15.42
N GLY A 69 7.66 -3.85 -14.51
CA GLY A 69 9.08 -3.94 -14.16
C GLY A 69 9.67 -2.66 -13.58
N ALA A 70 8.83 -1.80 -12.97
CA ALA A 70 9.28 -0.53 -12.42
C ALA A 70 10.32 -0.72 -11.32
N SER A 71 11.36 0.08 -11.32
CA SER A 71 12.34 0.15 -10.24
C SER A 71 11.72 0.75 -8.96
N LEU A 72 12.35 0.52 -7.80
CA LEU A 72 11.89 1.13 -6.54
C LEU A 72 11.85 2.68 -6.61
N PRO A 73 12.86 3.39 -7.17
CA PRO A 73 12.76 4.82 -7.37
C PRO A 73 11.57 5.26 -8.24
N GLN A 74 11.24 4.51 -9.29
CA GLN A 74 10.06 4.81 -10.13
C GLN A 74 8.76 4.62 -9.37
N LEU A 75 8.62 3.55 -8.56
CA LEU A 75 7.47 3.40 -7.66
C LEU A 75 7.34 4.60 -6.72
N VAL A 76 8.44 5.02 -6.09
CA VAL A 76 8.43 6.17 -5.17
C VAL A 76 7.97 7.44 -5.88
N GLN A 77 8.44 7.71 -7.08
CA GLN A 77 7.99 8.87 -7.87
C GLN A 77 6.50 8.80 -8.21
N LEU A 78 5.98 7.62 -8.60
CA LEU A 78 4.54 7.42 -8.83
C LEU A 78 3.72 7.64 -7.55
N LEU A 79 4.20 7.17 -6.40
CA LEU A 79 3.54 7.38 -5.11
C LEU A 79 3.52 8.86 -4.71
N ILE A 80 4.59 9.62 -5.01
CA ILE A 80 4.63 11.08 -4.81
C ILE A 80 3.57 11.78 -5.67
N GLU A 81 3.47 11.42 -6.97
CA GLU A 81 2.47 12.00 -7.86
C GLU A 81 1.04 11.64 -7.41
N LEU A 82 0.80 10.39 -7.02
CA LEU A 82 -0.49 9.94 -6.50
C LEU A 82 -0.84 10.63 -5.16
N ALA A 83 0.14 10.80 -4.27
CA ALA A 83 -0.06 11.49 -3.00
C ALA A 83 -0.36 12.98 -3.18
N ALA A 84 0.18 13.62 -4.22
CA ALA A 84 -0.17 14.99 -4.59
C ALA A 84 -1.62 15.10 -5.11
N ALA A 85 -2.20 14.02 -5.61
CA ALA A 85 -3.59 13.95 -6.02
C ALA A 85 -4.54 13.69 -4.83
N ASP A 86 -4.24 12.66 -4.02
CA ASP A 86 -4.95 12.30 -2.79
C ASP A 86 -4.03 11.45 -1.90
N SER A 87 -3.58 12.02 -0.79
CA SER A 87 -2.60 11.38 0.08
C SER A 87 -3.11 10.12 0.80
N ASN A 88 -4.42 9.93 0.89
CA ASN A 88 -5.01 8.72 1.48
C ASN A 88 -4.80 7.49 0.60
N VAL A 89 -4.79 7.66 -0.72
CA VAL A 89 -4.74 6.54 -1.66
C VAL A 89 -3.40 5.79 -1.63
N PRO A 90 -2.22 6.43 -1.74
CA PRO A 90 -0.95 5.71 -1.62
C PRO A 90 -0.75 5.10 -0.23
N GLN A 91 -1.27 5.73 0.82
CA GLN A 91 -1.25 5.18 2.17
C GLN A 91 -2.12 3.92 2.28
N ALA A 92 -3.30 3.91 1.69
CA ALA A 92 -4.15 2.71 1.63
C ALA A 92 -3.48 1.56 0.87
N LEU A 93 -2.68 1.86 -0.16
CA LEU A 93 -1.94 0.87 -0.96
C LEU A 93 -0.57 0.47 -0.37
N ARG A 94 -0.16 1.04 0.76
CA ARG A 94 1.13 0.76 1.39
C ARG A 94 1.34 -0.73 1.68
N GLY A 95 0.33 -1.38 2.24
CA GLY A 95 0.35 -2.83 2.52
C GLY A 95 0.50 -3.66 1.25
N HIS A 96 -0.19 -3.26 0.18
CA HIS A 96 -0.09 -3.91 -1.12
C HIS A 96 1.34 -3.90 -1.66
N PHE A 97 1.95 -2.73 -1.77
CA PHE A 97 3.31 -2.63 -2.30
C PHE A 97 4.35 -3.31 -1.40
N ALA A 98 4.14 -3.34 -0.09
CA ALA A 98 4.99 -4.11 0.81
C ALA A 98 4.87 -5.63 0.57
N PHE A 99 3.67 -6.14 0.29
CA PHE A 99 3.51 -7.55 -0.04
C PHE A 99 4.05 -7.89 -1.44
N VAL A 100 3.90 -7.01 -2.42
CA VAL A 100 4.54 -7.15 -3.74
C VAL A 100 6.07 -7.21 -3.59
N GLU A 101 6.65 -6.31 -2.79
CA GLU A 101 8.10 -6.27 -2.55
C GLU A 101 8.58 -7.56 -1.84
N ASP A 102 7.79 -8.07 -0.91
CA ASP A 102 8.06 -9.34 -0.27
C ASP A 102 8.11 -10.50 -1.29
N ARG A 103 7.15 -10.58 -2.20
CA ARG A 103 7.14 -11.61 -3.23
C ARG A 103 8.27 -11.42 -4.25
N LEU A 104 8.69 -10.20 -4.54
CA LEU A 104 9.87 -9.93 -5.38
C LEU A 104 11.17 -10.47 -4.76
N ASN A 105 11.25 -10.48 -3.43
CA ASN A 105 12.41 -10.98 -2.68
C ASN A 105 12.29 -12.47 -2.33
N ALA A 106 11.14 -13.09 -2.55
CA ALA A 106 10.95 -14.52 -2.32
C ALA A 106 11.70 -15.37 -3.34
N GLN A 107 12.02 -16.61 -2.95
CA GLN A 107 12.64 -17.57 -3.86
C GLN A 107 11.75 -17.80 -5.10
N PRO A 108 12.34 -17.88 -6.30
CA PRO A 108 11.61 -18.24 -7.50
C PRO A 108 10.90 -19.59 -7.35
N GLY A 109 9.65 -19.65 -7.80
CA GLY A 109 8.88 -20.89 -7.76
C GLY A 109 7.37 -20.65 -7.96
N PRO A 110 6.59 -21.73 -8.08
CA PRO A 110 5.18 -21.66 -8.42
C PRO A 110 4.35 -20.77 -7.48
N GLN A 111 4.64 -20.79 -6.18
CA GLN A 111 3.95 -19.99 -5.18
C GLN A 111 4.16 -18.48 -5.43
N ARG A 112 5.39 -18.03 -5.68
CA ARG A 112 5.68 -16.65 -6.03
C ARG A 112 4.97 -16.25 -7.32
N ASP A 113 5.00 -17.12 -8.33
CA ASP A 113 4.45 -16.84 -9.66
C ASP A 113 2.92 -16.75 -9.65
N ILE A 114 2.23 -17.49 -8.74
CA ILE A 114 0.81 -17.34 -8.48
C ILE A 114 0.49 -15.92 -7.99
N TRP A 115 1.29 -15.37 -7.07
CA TRP A 115 1.09 -14.02 -6.57
C TRP A 115 1.31 -12.96 -7.64
N PHE A 116 2.33 -13.11 -8.49
CA PHE A 116 2.53 -12.20 -9.61
C PHE A 116 1.32 -12.18 -10.56
N LYS A 117 0.74 -13.35 -10.85
CA LYS A 117 -0.49 -13.44 -11.67
C LYS A 117 -1.67 -12.73 -11.01
N ARG A 118 -1.86 -12.88 -9.69
CA ARG A 118 -2.91 -12.20 -8.93
C ARG A 118 -2.73 -10.67 -8.99
N PHE A 119 -1.51 -10.16 -8.79
CA PHE A 119 -1.24 -8.72 -8.89
C PHE A 119 -1.51 -8.17 -10.31
N VAL A 120 -1.12 -8.91 -11.34
CA VAL A 120 -1.39 -8.53 -12.75
C VAL A 120 -2.89 -8.59 -13.06
N ALA A 121 -3.63 -9.50 -12.44
CA ALA A 121 -5.09 -9.54 -12.52
C ALA A 121 -5.78 -8.38 -11.77
N GLY A 122 -5.03 -7.56 -11.03
CA GLY A 122 -5.52 -6.41 -10.30
C GLY A 122 -5.89 -6.69 -8.84
N GLU A 123 -5.60 -7.88 -8.32
CA GLU A 123 -5.81 -8.18 -6.91
C GLU A 123 -4.85 -7.38 -6.04
N THR A 124 -5.35 -6.87 -4.92
CA THR A 124 -4.60 -5.98 -4.01
C THR A 124 -4.60 -6.50 -2.58
N PHE A 125 -3.66 -5.97 -1.78
CA PHE A 125 -3.48 -6.28 -0.38
C PHE A 125 -3.76 -5.08 0.52
N GLY A 126 -4.43 -5.34 1.65
CA GLY A 126 -4.34 -4.52 2.85
C GLY A 126 -3.33 -5.11 3.84
N ASN A 127 -3.19 -4.51 5.01
CA ASN A 127 -2.39 -5.08 6.09
C ASN A 127 -3.16 -5.08 7.41
N ALA A 128 -2.90 -6.08 8.27
CA ALA A 128 -3.51 -6.18 9.58
C ALA A 128 -2.48 -6.76 10.58
N TRP A 129 -1.73 -5.86 11.24
CA TRP A 129 -0.58 -6.25 12.07
C TRP A 129 -0.74 -5.91 13.54
N THR A 130 -1.39 -4.78 13.87
CA THR A 130 -1.51 -4.27 15.23
C THR A 130 -2.61 -4.99 15.98
N GLU A 131 -2.28 -5.59 17.12
CA GLU A 131 -3.24 -6.23 18.01
C GLU A 131 -4.15 -5.20 18.69
N VAL A 132 -5.31 -5.67 19.16
CA VAL A 132 -6.30 -4.87 19.89
C VAL A 132 -6.34 -5.31 21.35
N GLY A 133 -6.54 -4.35 22.28
CA GLY A 133 -6.70 -4.61 23.71
C GLY A 133 -5.42 -4.38 24.51
N GLU A 134 -5.39 -4.90 25.75
CA GLU A 134 -4.25 -4.78 26.67
C GLU A 134 -3.13 -5.76 26.31
N VAL A 135 -2.53 -5.57 25.14
CA VAL A 135 -1.45 -6.40 24.61
C VAL A 135 -0.14 -5.63 24.69
N LYS A 136 0.91 -6.24 25.22
CA LYS A 136 2.24 -5.62 25.26
C LYS A 136 2.74 -5.42 23.81
N ILE A 137 3.49 -4.35 23.61
CA ILE A 137 4.13 -4.09 22.31
C ILE A 137 5.03 -5.28 21.95
N GLY A 138 4.76 -5.89 20.81
CA GLY A 138 5.49 -7.07 20.30
C GLY A 138 4.84 -8.41 20.62
N ASP A 139 3.79 -8.46 21.46
CA ASP A 139 3.01 -9.69 21.63
C ASP A 139 2.10 -9.91 20.42
N VAL A 140 1.90 -11.18 20.05
CA VAL A 140 1.03 -11.62 18.97
C VAL A 140 0.00 -12.58 19.55
N ILE A 141 -1.26 -12.15 19.62
CA ILE A 141 -2.39 -12.93 20.12
C ILE A 141 -3.28 -13.48 19.00
N THR A 142 -3.23 -12.87 17.82
CA THR A 142 -3.88 -13.41 16.63
C THR A 142 -3.20 -14.71 16.22
N GLN A 143 -3.98 -15.78 16.04
CA GLN A 143 -3.45 -17.13 15.81
C GLN A 143 -3.94 -17.77 14.53
N VAL A 144 -3.07 -18.55 13.89
CA VAL A 144 -3.45 -19.55 12.89
C VAL A 144 -3.32 -20.95 13.49
N SER A 145 -4.38 -21.75 13.36
CA SER A 145 -4.44 -23.11 13.88
C SER A 145 -4.75 -24.08 12.76
N PRO A 146 -4.13 -25.30 12.72
CA PRO A 146 -4.48 -26.33 11.76
C PRO A 146 -5.96 -26.71 11.89
N LYS A 147 -6.68 -26.78 10.76
CA LYS A 147 -8.10 -27.17 10.70
C LYS A 147 -8.41 -27.81 9.35
N ASP A 148 -8.78 -29.09 9.35
CA ASP A 148 -9.24 -29.83 8.17
C ASP A 148 -8.30 -29.71 6.94
N GLY A 149 -7.00 -29.85 7.16
CA GLY A 149 -5.97 -29.75 6.10
C GLY A 149 -5.63 -28.32 5.64
N ARG A 150 -6.26 -27.30 6.25
CA ARG A 150 -6.01 -25.86 6.04
C ARG A 150 -5.63 -25.20 7.36
N TRP A 151 -5.67 -23.89 7.39
CA TRP A 151 -5.50 -23.08 8.60
C TRP A 151 -6.76 -22.28 8.88
N ALA A 152 -7.12 -22.15 10.14
CA ALA A 152 -8.13 -21.23 10.65
C ALA A 152 -7.45 -20.05 11.35
N LEU A 153 -7.72 -18.83 10.89
CA LEU A 153 -7.22 -17.61 11.49
C LEU A 153 -8.25 -17.04 12.46
N ASN A 154 -7.81 -16.73 13.67
CA ASN A 154 -8.62 -16.11 14.72
C ASN A 154 -7.88 -14.93 15.34
N GLY A 155 -8.53 -13.78 15.47
CA GLY A 155 -7.96 -12.59 16.11
C GLY A 155 -8.63 -11.29 15.70
N HIS A 156 -8.19 -10.22 16.37
CA HIS A 156 -8.65 -8.85 16.12
C HIS A 156 -7.45 -7.96 15.84
N LYS A 157 -7.52 -7.17 14.78
CA LYS A 157 -6.49 -6.20 14.42
C LYS A 157 -7.08 -4.81 14.29
N TYR A 158 -6.27 -3.80 14.57
CA TYR A 158 -6.56 -2.40 14.31
C TYR A 158 -5.44 -1.78 13.45
N TYR A 159 -5.68 -0.59 12.92
CA TYR A 159 -4.81 -0.02 11.88
C TYR A 159 -4.67 -0.93 10.64
N SER A 160 -5.77 -1.60 10.28
CA SER A 160 -5.81 -2.50 9.12
C SER A 160 -5.88 -1.70 7.81
N THR A 161 -4.88 -0.84 7.61
CA THR A 161 -4.82 0.14 6.53
C THR A 161 -4.99 -0.52 5.17
N GLY A 162 -5.96 -0.02 4.40
CA GLY A 162 -6.24 -0.47 3.05
C GLY A 162 -7.03 -1.77 2.94
N SER A 163 -7.21 -2.52 4.02
CA SER A 163 -7.86 -3.84 4.00
C SER A 163 -9.29 -3.80 3.49
N ILE A 164 -10.04 -2.73 3.79
CA ILE A 164 -11.44 -2.58 3.36
C ILE A 164 -11.59 -2.41 1.83
N PHE A 165 -10.53 -2.10 1.11
CA PHE A 165 -10.49 -1.95 -0.35
C PHE A 165 -9.86 -3.14 -1.06
N ALA A 166 -9.23 -4.03 -0.30
CA ALA A 166 -8.33 -5.05 -0.81
C ALA A 166 -9.04 -6.39 -1.02
N ASP A 167 -8.50 -7.21 -1.92
CA ASP A 167 -8.94 -8.59 -2.14
C ASP A 167 -8.33 -9.53 -1.09
N TRP A 168 -7.16 -9.17 -0.58
CA TRP A 168 -6.37 -9.93 0.39
C TRP A 168 -5.88 -9.06 1.54
N ILE A 169 -5.60 -9.68 2.68
CA ILE A 169 -4.99 -9.02 3.83
C ILE A 169 -3.72 -9.77 4.23
N ASP A 170 -2.64 -9.03 4.40
CA ASP A 170 -1.38 -9.45 5.01
C ASP A 170 -1.54 -9.38 6.53
N VAL A 171 -1.84 -10.53 7.16
CA VAL A 171 -2.12 -10.61 8.60
C VAL A 171 -0.92 -11.18 9.35
N TYR A 172 -0.38 -10.40 10.29
CA TYR A 172 0.65 -10.89 11.20
C TYR A 172 0.01 -11.71 12.31
N ALA A 173 0.40 -12.98 12.41
CA ALA A 173 -0.18 -13.96 13.34
C ALA A 173 0.86 -14.91 13.92
N ARG A 174 0.48 -15.71 14.89
CA ARG A 174 1.30 -16.77 15.47
C ARG A 174 0.69 -18.14 15.22
N ARG A 175 1.50 -19.11 14.85
CA ARG A 175 1.06 -20.50 14.70
C ARG A 175 0.77 -21.10 16.08
N ALA A 176 -0.41 -21.70 16.25
CA ALA A 176 -0.81 -22.33 17.50
C ALA A 176 -0.09 -23.66 17.77
N ASP A 177 0.40 -24.32 16.72
CA ASP A 177 1.04 -25.65 16.83
C ASP A 177 2.51 -25.59 17.27
N ASN A 178 3.24 -24.52 16.94
CA ASN A 178 4.68 -24.42 17.23
C ASN A 178 5.15 -23.05 17.71
N GLY A 179 4.24 -22.06 17.80
CA GLY A 179 4.55 -20.72 18.29
C GLY A 179 5.32 -19.83 17.30
N ALA A 180 5.55 -20.26 16.07
CA ALA A 180 6.25 -19.45 15.07
C ALA A 180 5.39 -18.26 14.61
N ASP A 181 6.04 -17.10 14.44
CA ASP A 181 5.41 -15.93 13.88
C ASP A 181 5.32 -16.06 12.34
N VAL A 182 4.15 -15.72 11.80
CA VAL A 182 3.84 -15.88 10.38
C VAL A 182 3.09 -14.67 9.81
N ILE A 183 3.11 -14.59 8.49
CA ILE A 183 2.16 -13.80 7.72
C ILE A 183 1.13 -14.75 7.11
N ALA A 184 -0.14 -14.54 7.41
CA ALA A 184 -1.25 -15.22 6.75
C ALA A 184 -1.85 -14.30 5.68
N ALA A 185 -1.82 -14.72 4.41
CA ALA A 185 -2.54 -14.03 3.36
C ALA A 185 -3.99 -14.51 3.35
N VAL A 186 -4.91 -13.61 3.70
CA VAL A 186 -6.32 -13.92 3.94
C VAL A 186 -7.18 -13.24 2.87
N HIS A 187 -7.99 -14.01 2.14
CA HIS A 187 -8.95 -13.43 1.20
C HIS A 187 -10.06 -12.70 1.96
N THR A 188 -10.39 -11.47 1.56
CA THR A 188 -11.36 -10.63 2.27
C THR A 188 -12.81 -11.10 2.11
N ALA A 189 -13.16 -11.57 0.91
CA ALA A 189 -14.52 -11.98 0.57
C ALA A 189 -14.79 -13.45 0.96
N GLN A 190 -14.72 -13.76 2.26
CA GLN A 190 -15.04 -15.07 2.79
C GLN A 190 -15.75 -14.98 4.15
N PRO A 191 -16.49 -16.03 4.57
CA PRO A 191 -16.98 -16.13 5.94
C PRO A 191 -15.85 -16.03 6.96
N GLY A 192 -16.12 -15.40 8.10
CA GLY A 192 -15.13 -15.24 9.16
C GLY A 192 -14.19 -14.04 9.01
N VAL A 193 -14.30 -13.25 7.95
CA VAL A 193 -13.60 -11.96 7.83
C VAL A 193 -14.61 -10.82 7.92
N THR A 194 -14.40 -9.92 8.87
CA THR A 194 -15.21 -8.70 9.04
C THR A 194 -14.30 -7.48 9.10
N LEU A 195 -14.58 -6.50 8.25
CA LEU A 195 -13.82 -5.25 8.14
C LEU A 195 -14.74 -4.08 8.51
N HIS A 196 -14.25 -3.21 9.41
CA HIS A 196 -15.01 -2.07 9.89
C HIS A 196 -14.41 -0.75 9.40
N ASP A 197 -15.28 0.19 9.01
CA ASP A 197 -14.92 1.57 8.71
C ASP A 197 -15.03 2.45 9.97
N ASP A 198 -14.24 2.11 10.99
CA ASP A 198 -14.21 2.75 12.30
C ASP A 198 -12.92 3.55 12.56
N TRP A 199 -12.13 3.83 11.51
CA TRP A 199 -10.98 4.71 11.60
C TRP A 199 -11.40 6.17 11.80
N ASP A 200 -11.02 6.77 12.92
CA ASP A 200 -11.33 8.17 13.28
C ASP A 200 -10.05 8.95 13.62
N GLY A 201 -9.05 8.88 12.74
CA GLY A 201 -7.81 9.63 12.91
C GLY A 201 -7.93 11.11 12.54
N PHE A 202 -7.07 11.95 13.12
CA PHE A 202 -6.96 13.37 12.83
C PHE A 202 -6.64 13.65 11.35
N GLY A 203 -5.76 12.84 10.74
CA GLY A 203 -5.39 12.92 9.33
C GLY A 203 -5.48 11.55 8.67
N GLN A 204 -5.28 11.49 7.36
CA GLN A 204 -5.40 10.24 6.59
C GLN A 204 -6.75 9.54 6.85
N ARG A 205 -7.82 10.33 6.83
CA ARG A 205 -9.15 9.95 7.34
C ARG A 205 -9.85 8.90 6.49
N THR A 206 -9.44 8.75 5.25
CA THR A 206 -10.11 7.85 4.29
C THR A 206 -9.21 6.68 3.86
N THR A 207 -8.19 6.33 4.65
CA THR A 207 -7.29 5.21 4.38
C THR A 207 -7.87 3.83 4.70
N GLY A 208 -9.07 3.78 5.32
CA GLY A 208 -9.68 2.52 5.74
C GLY A 208 -8.81 1.78 6.77
N SER A 209 -8.23 2.53 7.73
CA SER A 209 -7.32 1.96 8.75
C SER A 209 -8.05 1.42 9.99
N GLY A 210 -9.28 0.96 9.83
CA GLY A 210 -10.13 0.48 10.91
C GLY A 210 -9.81 -0.93 11.42
N THR A 211 -10.80 -1.52 12.07
CA THR A 211 -10.74 -2.85 12.68
C THR A 211 -10.92 -3.96 11.65
N SER A 212 -10.14 -5.02 11.78
CA SER A 212 -10.34 -6.31 11.12
C SER A 212 -10.55 -7.41 12.15
N ILE A 213 -11.60 -8.20 11.97
CA ILE A 213 -11.93 -9.34 12.85
C ILE A 213 -11.87 -10.62 12.02
N PHE A 214 -11.19 -11.61 12.57
CA PHE A 214 -11.05 -12.94 12.00
C PHE A 214 -11.64 -13.96 12.96
N THR A 215 -12.62 -14.73 12.47
CA THR A 215 -13.29 -15.79 13.22
C THR A 215 -13.32 -17.05 12.34
N ASP A 216 -12.42 -17.97 12.61
CA ASP A 216 -12.22 -19.19 11.80
C ASP A 216 -12.04 -18.87 10.30
N ALA A 217 -11.44 -17.73 9.98
CA ALA A 217 -11.17 -17.37 8.59
C ALA A 217 -10.19 -18.37 7.96
N VAL A 218 -10.54 -18.89 6.81
CA VAL A 218 -9.77 -19.94 6.13
C VAL A 218 -8.52 -19.36 5.49
N VAL A 219 -7.37 -20.00 5.72
CA VAL A 219 -6.11 -19.71 5.04
C VAL A 219 -5.56 -21.00 4.45
N GLU A 220 -5.22 -20.98 3.17
CA GLU A 220 -4.60 -22.13 2.53
C GLU A 220 -3.16 -22.33 3.06
N ALA A 221 -2.68 -23.57 3.07
CA ALA A 221 -1.35 -23.87 3.62
C ALA A 221 -0.23 -23.10 2.93
N ASP A 222 -0.35 -22.91 1.62
CA ASP A 222 0.60 -22.18 0.79
C ASP A 222 0.53 -20.65 0.97
N ASP A 223 -0.48 -20.12 1.64
CA ASP A 223 -0.69 -18.70 1.90
C ASP A 223 -0.31 -18.31 3.35
N VAL A 224 0.37 -19.22 4.09
CA VAL A 224 1.00 -18.97 5.39
C VAL A 224 2.51 -18.93 5.22
N PHE A 225 3.12 -17.77 5.43
CA PHE A 225 4.53 -17.52 5.22
C PHE A 225 5.24 -17.33 6.55
N ASP A 226 6.41 -17.95 6.73
CA ASP A 226 7.27 -17.71 7.90
C ASP A 226 7.69 -16.22 7.93
N PHE A 227 7.46 -15.56 9.06
CA PHE A 227 7.78 -14.13 9.21
C PHE A 227 9.27 -13.86 9.05
N SER A 228 10.14 -14.81 9.42
CA SER A 228 11.60 -14.67 9.25
C SER A 228 12.05 -14.58 7.79
N THR A 229 11.20 -15.00 6.85
CA THR A 229 11.49 -14.96 5.42
C THR A 229 11.13 -13.63 4.75
N ARG A 230 10.49 -12.71 5.48
CA ARG A 230 10.15 -11.36 4.99
C ARG A 230 11.40 -10.63 4.50
N PHE A 231 11.22 -9.79 3.51
CA PHE A 231 12.32 -9.00 2.97
C PHE A 231 12.98 -8.09 4.02
N LYS A 232 14.30 -8.12 4.07
CA LYS A 232 15.09 -7.55 5.18
C LYS A 232 14.95 -6.06 5.39
N TYR A 233 14.59 -5.30 4.35
CA TYR A 233 14.42 -3.85 4.41
C TYR A 233 12.96 -3.41 4.56
N GLN A 234 12.08 -4.29 5.03
CA GLN A 234 10.65 -4.05 5.18
C GLN A 234 10.33 -2.76 5.96
N THR A 235 10.96 -2.56 7.11
CA THR A 235 10.73 -1.36 7.93
C THR A 235 11.11 -0.09 7.17
N ALA A 236 12.26 -0.09 6.49
CA ALA A 236 12.69 1.04 5.66
C ALA A 236 11.75 1.27 4.48
N PHE A 237 11.22 0.20 3.87
CA PHE A 237 10.25 0.32 2.79
C PHE A 237 8.95 0.99 3.24
N TYR A 238 8.39 0.61 4.39
CA TYR A 238 7.21 1.27 4.95
C TYR A 238 7.47 2.76 5.21
N GLN A 239 8.64 3.12 5.75
CA GLN A 239 9.00 4.52 5.96
C GLN A 239 9.19 5.27 4.63
N LEU A 240 9.72 4.62 3.61
CA LEU A 240 9.88 5.19 2.27
C LEU A 240 8.52 5.54 1.63
N VAL A 241 7.52 4.68 1.79
CA VAL A 241 6.14 4.98 1.32
C VAL A 241 5.54 6.16 2.08
N HIS A 242 5.74 6.23 3.40
CA HIS A 242 5.32 7.40 4.18
C HIS A 242 6.01 8.68 3.71
N LEU A 243 7.33 8.63 3.47
CA LEU A 243 8.10 9.76 2.96
C LEU A 243 7.60 10.21 1.58
N ALA A 244 7.31 9.27 0.69
CA ALA A 244 6.72 9.56 -0.62
C ALA A 244 5.35 10.26 -0.47
N THR A 245 4.52 9.79 0.47
CA THR A 245 3.22 10.42 0.77
C THR A 245 3.39 11.85 1.28
N LEU A 246 4.31 12.08 2.22
CA LEU A 246 4.62 13.42 2.73
C LEU A 246 5.18 14.35 1.65
N ALA A 247 6.06 13.85 0.77
CA ALA A 247 6.58 14.62 -0.35
C ALA A 247 5.48 15.01 -1.35
N GLY A 248 4.51 14.12 -1.59
CA GLY A 248 3.34 14.42 -2.41
C GLY A 248 2.44 15.49 -1.81
N ILE A 249 2.17 15.42 -0.50
CA ILE A 249 1.42 16.46 0.23
C ILE A 249 2.13 17.82 0.11
N ALA A 250 3.45 17.85 0.34
CA ALA A 250 4.23 19.08 0.21
C ALA A 250 4.18 19.65 -1.22
N ARG A 251 4.26 18.79 -2.25
CA ARG A 251 4.13 19.17 -3.66
C ARG A 251 2.75 19.74 -3.98
N ALA A 252 1.69 19.18 -3.42
CA ALA A 252 0.34 19.70 -3.60
C ALA A 252 0.16 21.07 -2.92
N ALA A 253 0.68 21.22 -1.70
CA ALA A 253 0.63 22.48 -0.96
C ALA A 253 1.42 23.60 -1.66
N GLU A 254 2.60 23.28 -2.20
CA GLU A 254 3.42 24.23 -2.97
C GLU A 254 2.66 24.73 -4.21
N ARG A 255 2.06 23.81 -4.99
CA ARG A 255 1.27 24.16 -6.17
C ARG A 255 0.06 25.05 -5.84
N ASP A 256 -0.65 24.73 -4.75
CA ASP A 256 -1.80 25.51 -4.30
C ASP A 256 -1.38 26.94 -3.91
N VAL A 257 -0.31 27.07 -3.13
CA VAL A 257 0.25 28.38 -2.75
C VAL A 257 0.70 29.16 -3.97
N ALA A 258 1.40 28.54 -4.91
CA ALA A 258 1.85 29.20 -6.15
C ALA A 258 0.65 29.72 -6.98
N GLN A 259 -0.40 28.93 -7.11
CA GLN A 259 -1.64 29.34 -7.82
C GLN A 259 -2.32 30.51 -7.09
N GLN A 260 -2.45 30.46 -5.78
CA GLN A 260 -3.03 31.55 -4.99
C GLN A 260 -2.24 32.85 -5.11
N VAL A 261 -0.89 32.75 -5.07
CA VAL A 261 0.00 33.94 -5.22
C VAL A 261 -0.14 34.51 -6.64
N ALA A 262 -0.09 33.66 -7.67
CA ALA A 262 -0.25 34.10 -9.08
C ALA A 262 -1.61 34.76 -9.34
N GLY A 263 -2.67 34.33 -8.64
CA GLY A 263 -4.01 34.89 -8.75
C GLY A 263 -4.24 36.18 -7.94
N ARG A 264 -3.26 36.65 -7.16
CA ARG A 264 -3.43 37.85 -6.32
C ARG A 264 -3.56 39.11 -7.17
N LYS A 265 -4.63 39.84 -6.96
CA LYS A 265 -4.86 41.17 -7.55
C LYS A 265 -4.40 42.34 -6.66
N ARG A 266 -4.04 42.04 -5.40
CA ARG A 266 -3.67 43.05 -4.40
C ARG A 266 -2.16 43.30 -4.48
N ILE A 267 -1.78 44.55 -4.72
CA ILE A 267 -0.39 45.02 -4.74
C ILE A 267 -0.10 45.62 -3.38
N PHE A 268 0.99 45.26 -2.73
CA PHE A 268 1.47 45.99 -1.53
C PHE A 268 1.95 47.39 -1.93
N SER A 269 1.73 48.40 -1.07
CA SER A 269 2.00 49.78 -1.32
C SER A 269 3.47 50.13 -1.64
N THR A 270 4.37 49.17 -1.46
CA THR A 270 5.84 49.35 -1.68
C THR A 270 6.37 48.60 -2.91
N GLY A 271 5.52 47.93 -3.68
CA GLY A 271 5.95 47.14 -4.84
C GLY A 271 5.02 47.29 -6.01
N ASN A 272 5.57 47.40 -7.21
CA ASN A 272 4.84 47.51 -8.47
C ASN A 272 4.48 46.14 -9.07
N ALA A 273 4.78 45.04 -8.41
CA ALA A 273 4.45 43.68 -8.85
C ALA A 273 3.97 42.80 -7.69
N PRO A 274 3.07 41.82 -7.92
CA PRO A 274 2.82 40.75 -6.97
C PRO A 274 4.16 40.05 -6.68
N LEU A 275 4.41 39.70 -5.43
CA LEU A 275 5.52 38.82 -5.09
C LEU A 275 5.23 37.47 -5.75
N ALA A 276 6.07 37.08 -6.68
CA ALA A 276 6.05 35.80 -7.34
C ALA A 276 6.55 34.69 -6.40
#